data_acdd217e954696e2a551467b883678bf
#
_entry.id   acdd217e954696e2a551467b883678bf
#
_cell.length_a   1.000
_cell.length_b   1.000
_cell.length_c   1.000
_cell.angle_alpha   90.00
_cell.angle_beta   90.00
_cell.angle_gamma   90.00
#
_symmetry.space_group_name_H-M   'P 1'
#
loop_
_entity.id
_entity.type
_entity.pdbx_description
1 polymer ?
#
loop_
_entity_poly.entity_id
_entity_poly.type
_entity_poly.pdbx_seq_one_letter_code
_entity_poly.pdbx_strand_id
1 'polypeptide(L)'
;MLRNFVKSLSARNLRCSMKNNGVTSSFVNRRSIAPLSTTEPALKEEKVKITFVLYDGQRLETQAKVGDTLLDVVVNNDLNIEGYGACEGTLTCSTCHVVLKQEDFDRLPEEACDEERDMLDLAYGLTDTSRLGCQITLTKDMDGLEIKIPETINDARS
;
A
#
# COMPACT_ATOMS: atom_id res chain seq x y z
N MET A 1 28.41 -42.67 -8.28
CA MET A 1 27.33 -42.63 -7.26
C MET A 1 26.80 -41.22 -7.20
N LEU A 2 25.74 -40.94 -7.98
CA LEU A 2 25.05 -39.64 -8.05
C LEU A 2 23.81 -39.73 -7.18
N ARG A 3 23.74 -38.93 -6.13
CA ARG A 3 22.51 -38.75 -5.32
C ARG A 3 21.78 -37.51 -5.80
N ASN A 4 20.66 -37.77 -6.46
CA ASN A 4 19.65 -36.77 -6.85
C ASN A 4 19.04 -36.12 -5.60
N PHE A 5 19.23 -34.79 -5.49
CA PHE A 5 18.51 -33.98 -4.51
C PHE A 5 17.40 -33.23 -5.25
N VAL A 6 16.25 -33.87 -5.33
CA VAL A 6 15.04 -33.21 -5.84
C VAL A 6 14.51 -32.34 -4.73
N LYS A 7 14.74 -31.00 -4.83
CA LYS A 7 14.04 -30.02 -4.00
C LYS A 7 12.63 -29.85 -4.55
N SER A 8 11.67 -30.33 -3.78
CA SER A 8 10.25 -30.08 -3.94
C SER A 8 9.97 -28.57 -3.83
N LEU A 9 9.64 -27.94 -4.94
CA LEU A 9 9.10 -26.59 -5.01
C LEU A 9 7.62 -26.67 -4.62
N SER A 10 7.33 -26.34 -3.38
CA SER A 10 5.98 -26.09 -2.93
C SER A 10 5.53 -24.74 -3.49
N ALA A 11 4.72 -24.78 -4.53
CA ALA A 11 4.04 -23.62 -5.08
C ALA A 11 3.04 -23.10 -4.04
N ARG A 12 3.43 -22.07 -3.29
CA ARG A 12 2.49 -21.28 -2.50
C ARG A 12 1.86 -20.27 -3.44
N ASN A 13 0.64 -20.57 -3.89
CA ASN A 13 -0.25 -19.63 -4.54
C ASN A 13 -0.58 -18.49 -3.56
N LEU A 14 0.20 -17.41 -3.58
CA LEU A 14 -0.24 -16.16 -2.99
C LEU A 14 -1.17 -15.48 -4.00
N ARG A 15 -2.46 -15.57 -3.72
CA ARG A 15 -3.45 -14.74 -4.40
C ARG A 15 -3.37 -13.34 -3.84
N CYS A 16 -3.03 -12.38 -4.70
CA CYS A 16 -3.24 -10.96 -4.42
C CYS A 16 -4.73 -10.77 -4.06
N SER A 17 -5.01 -10.46 -2.79
CA SER A 17 -6.40 -10.44 -2.28
C SER A 17 -7.04 -9.10 -2.63
N MET A 18 -7.80 -9.06 -3.73
CA MET A 18 -8.72 -7.94 -3.97
C MET A 18 -9.82 -7.98 -2.91
N LYS A 19 -9.79 -7.07 -1.97
CA LYS A 19 -10.90 -6.85 -1.03
C LYS A 19 -12.02 -6.10 -1.76
N ASN A 20 -12.88 -6.85 -2.45
CA ASN A 20 -14.16 -6.32 -2.93
C ASN A 20 -15.10 -6.11 -1.74
N ASN A 21 -15.29 -4.86 -1.36
CA ASN A 21 -16.40 -4.47 -0.50
C ASN A 21 -17.70 -4.48 -1.32
N GLY A 22 -18.31 -5.65 -1.41
CA GLY A 22 -19.65 -5.81 -1.99
C GLY A 22 -20.69 -5.21 -1.08
N VAL A 23 -21.28 -4.08 -1.50
CA VAL A 23 -22.50 -3.52 -0.93
C VAL A 23 -23.68 -4.31 -1.46
N THR A 24 -24.21 -5.24 -0.67
CA THR A 24 -25.53 -5.82 -0.94
C THR A 24 -26.59 -5.10 -0.12
N SER A 25 -27.41 -4.31 -0.83
CA SER A 25 -28.67 -3.77 -0.36
C SER A 25 -29.68 -4.90 -0.14
N SER A 26 -30.10 -5.12 1.09
CA SER A 26 -31.33 -5.86 1.37
C SER A 26 -32.18 -5.08 2.37
N PHE A 27 -33.30 -4.60 1.85
CA PHE A 27 -34.46 -4.14 2.62
C PHE A 27 -34.96 -5.27 3.51
N VAL A 28 -35.12 -5.09 4.82
CA VAL A 28 -36.20 -5.66 5.63
C VAL A 28 -36.32 -4.98 6.99
N ASN A 29 -37.48 -4.41 7.20
CA ASN A 29 -38.37 -4.48 8.36
C ASN A 29 -37.94 -3.85 9.70
N ARG A 30 -38.68 -2.74 9.99
CA ARG A 30 -38.74 -2.06 11.27
C ARG A 30 -39.27 -2.99 12.37
N ARG A 31 -38.46 -3.24 13.38
CA ARG A 31 -38.89 -3.50 14.74
C ARG A 31 -38.06 -2.64 15.68
N SER A 32 -38.77 -1.77 16.41
CA SER A 32 -38.21 -0.93 17.46
C SER A 32 -37.56 -1.79 18.52
N ILE A 33 -36.22 -1.66 18.61
CA ILE A 33 -35.46 -2.20 19.73
C ILE A 33 -34.67 -1.04 20.33
N ALA A 34 -34.82 -0.85 21.64
CA ALA A 34 -34.18 0.18 22.44
C ALA A 34 -32.65 0.29 22.17
N PRO A 35 -32.07 1.50 22.28
CA PRO A 35 -30.62 1.63 22.05
C PRO A 35 -29.88 0.95 23.19
N LEU A 36 -29.32 -0.24 22.95
CA LEU A 36 -28.19 -0.72 23.73
C LEU A 36 -27.01 0.19 23.38
N SER A 37 -26.67 1.04 24.32
CA SER A 37 -25.42 1.79 24.30
C SER A 37 -24.26 0.82 24.45
N THR A 38 -23.82 0.22 23.36
CA THR A 38 -22.51 -0.43 23.27
C THR A 38 -21.46 0.66 23.16
N THR A 39 -20.89 1.03 24.28
CA THR A 39 -19.63 1.77 24.31
C THR A 39 -18.58 0.82 23.73
N GLU A 40 -18.33 0.91 22.43
CA GLU A 40 -17.19 0.27 21.82
C GLU A 40 -15.94 0.86 22.49
N PRO A 41 -15.02 0.02 23.01
CA PRO A 41 -13.76 0.53 23.53
C PRO A 41 -13.07 1.21 22.34
N ALA A 42 -12.79 2.51 22.46
CA ALA A 42 -11.98 3.25 21.51
C ALA A 42 -10.65 2.53 21.41
N LEU A 43 -10.49 1.71 20.37
CA LEU A 43 -9.20 1.13 19.98
C LEU A 43 -8.27 2.33 19.82
N LYS A 44 -7.21 2.41 20.64
CA LYS A 44 -6.16 3.39 20.46
C LYS A 44 -5.63 3.20 19.05
N GLU A 45 -5.97 4.14 18.18
CA GLU A 45 -5.43 4.17 16.83
C GLU A 45 -3.92 4.34 16.96
N GLU A 46 -3.19 3.27 16.69
CA GLU A 46 -1.74 3.33 16.67
C GLU A 46 -1.32 4.07 15.40
N LYS A 47 -0.57 5.13 15.58
CA LYS A 47 -0.08 5.98 14.50
C LYS A 47 1.41 5.80 14.34
N VAL A 48 1.86 5.75 13.10
CA VAL A 48 3.27 5.72 12.70
C VAL A 48 3.61 7.00 11.96
N LYS A 49 4.85 7.45 12.09
CA LYS A 49 5.35 8.63 11.37
C LYS A 49 5.96 8.19 10.06
N ILE A 50 5.62 8.90 8.99
CA ILE A 50 6.13 8.64 7.63
C ILE A 50 6.63 9.95 7.05
N THR A 51 7.73 9.88 6.33
CA THR A 51 8.32 11.02 5.61
C THR A 51 8.36 10.72 4.13
N PHE A 52 7.63 11.47 3.34
CA PHE A 52 7.74 11.45 1.89
C PHE A 52 8.79 12.46 1.45
N VAL A 53 9.71 12.03 0.62
CA VAL A 53 10.74 12.87 0.01
C VAL A 53 10.44 12.96 -1.48
N LEU A 54 10.02 14.13 -1.93
CA LEU A 54 9.73 14.41 -3.33
C LEU A 54 11.04 14.56 -4.12
N TYR A 55 10.93 14.48 -5.44
CA TYR A 55 12.08 14.64 -6.36
C TYR A 55 12.79 16.00 -6.22
N ASP A 56 12.07 17.05 -5.84
CA ASP A 56 12.60 18.41 -5.58
C ASP A 56 13.35 18.53 -4.25
N GLY A 57 13.39 17.45 -3.46
CA GLY A 57 14.00 17.42 -2.14
C GLY A 57 13.07 17.90 -1.01
N GLN A 58 11.83 18.25 -1.31
CA GLN A 58 10.85 18.61 -0.28
C GLN A 58 10.52 17.37 0.56
N ARG A 59 10.49 17.55 1.87
CA ARG A 59 10.12 16.51 2.83
C ARG A 59 8.75 16.81 3.40
N LEU A 60 7.84 15.84 3.26
CA LEU A 60 6.49 15.91 3.79
C LEU A 60 6.37 14.88 4.92
N GLU A 61 6.39 15.37 6.17
CA GLU A 61 6.20 14.51 7.34
C GLU A 61 4.72 14.39 7.65
N THR A 62 4.24 13.17 7.84
CA THR A 62 2.85 12.90 8.13
C THR A 62 2.69 11.76 9.14
N GLN A 63 1.49 11.64 9.70
CA GLN A 63 1.11 10.53 10.57
C GLN A 63 0.10 9.66 9.85
N ALA A 64 0.35 8.37 9.88
CA ALA A 64 -0.51 7.36 9.29
C ALA A 64 -1.05 6.41 10.36
N LYS A 65 -2.18 5.79 10.11
CA LYS A 65 -2.71 4.73 10.95
C LYS A 65 -2.11 3.39 10.53
N VAL A 66 -1.86 2.54 11.50
CA VAL A 66 -1.48 1.15 11.22
C VAL A 66 -2.64 0.44 10.52
N GLY A 67 -2.34 -0.19 9.37
CA GLY A 67 -3.32 -0.85 8.52
C GLY A 67 -3.76 -0.05 7.29
N ASP A 68 -3.44 1.25 7.21
CA ASP A 68 -3.64 2.04 6.00
C ASP A 68 -2.56 1.70 4.96
N THR A 69 -2.87 1.90 3.68
CA THR A 69 -1.85 1.86 2.61
C THR A 69 -1.14 3.21 2.50
N LEU A 70 0.03 3.23 1.84
CA LEU A 70 0.70 4.51 1.57
C LEU A 70 -0.15 5.44 0.69
N LEU A 71 -0.99 4.88 -0.18
CA LEU A 71 -1.94 5.66 -0.96
C LEU A 71 -2.99 6.30 -0.06
N ASP A 72 -3.56 5.54 0.88
CA ASP A 72 -4.54 6.06 1.84
C ASP A 72 -3.95 7.19 2.69
N VAL A 73 -2.67 7.07 3.05
CA VAL A 73 -1.97 8.13 3.80
C VAL A 73 -1.90 9.44 3.01
N VAL A 74 -1.56 9.36 1.72
CA VAL A 74 -1.49 10.55 0.85
C VAL A 74 -2.86 11.19 0.72
N VAL A 75 -3.91 10.39 0.51
CA VAL A 75 -5.29 10.87 0.36
C VAL A 75 -5.85 11.42 1.67
N ASN A 76 -5.69 10.69 2.79
CA ASN A 76 -6.27 11.08 4.08
C ASN A 76 -5.62 12.33 4.71
N ASN A 77 -4.36 12.60 4.37
CA ASN A 77 -3.63 13.77 4.87
C ASN A 77 -3.57 14.92 3.86
N ASP A 78 -4.30 14.83 2.74
CA ASP A 78 -4.32 15.83 1.66
C ASP A 78 -2.90 16.23 1.22
N LEU A 79 -2.00 15.24 1.12
CA LEU A 79 -0.64 15.51 0.68
C LEU A 79 -0.68 15.85 -0.80
N ASN A 80 -0.30 17.10 -1.11
CA ASN A 80 -0.30 17.60 -2.49
C ASN A 80 0.86 17.02 -3.29
N ILE A 81 0.72 15.77 -3.71
CA ILE A 81 1.66 15.06 -4.58
C ILE A 81 0.99 14.93 -5.94
N GLU A 82 1.44 15.74 -6.88
CA GLU A 82 0.83 15.84 -8.20
C GLU A 82 0.82 14.51 -8.95
N GLY A 83 -0.37 14.06 -9.37
CA GLY A 83 -0.56 12.83 -10.13
C GLY A 83 -0.39 11.50 -9.38
N TYR A 84 -0.12 11.51 -8.07
CA TYR A 84 0.06 10.30 -7.29
C TYR A 84 -1.25 9.52 -7.12
N GLY A 85 -1.22 8.20 -7.41
CA GLY A 85 -2.33 7.29 -7.13
C GLY A 85 -3.52 7.38 -8.09
N ALA A 86 -3.33 7.74 -9.35
CA ALA A 86 -4.39 7.98 -10.33
C ALA A 86 -5.37 6.81 -10.55
N CYS A 87 -4.99 5.57 -10.23
CA CYS A 87 -5.85 4.39 -10.37
C CYS A 87 -6.57 3.99 -9.06
N GLU A 88 -6.41 4.75 -7.98
CA GLU A 88 -7.04 4.46 -6.68
C GLU A 88 -6.77 3.02 -6.16
N GLY A 89 -5.58 2.48 -6.44
CA GLY A 89 -5.17 1.17 -5.95
C GLY A 89 -5.62 -0.04 -6.77
N THR A 90 -6.15 0.16 -7.97
CA THR A 90 -6.63 -0.94 -8.84
C THR A 90 -5.53 -1.67 -9.61
N LEU A 91 -4.25 -1.38 -9.36
CA LEU A 91 -3.09 -1.99 -10.04
C LEU A 91 -3.12 -1.83 -11.58
N THR A 92 -3.62 -0.71 -12.07
CA THR A 92 -3.69 -0.41 -13.51
C THR A 92 -2.78 0.73 -13.95
N CYS A 93 -2.00 1.28 -13.03
CA CYS A 93 -1.03 2.34 -13.31
C CYS A 93 0.19 2.20 -12.39
N SER A 94 1.26 2.93 -12.72
CA SER A 94 2.49 3.03 -11.91
C SER A 94 2.64 4.38 -11.20
N THR A 95 1.58 5.19 -11.13
CA THR A 95 1.65 6.56 -10.60
C THR A 95 1.86 6.65 -9.08
N CYS A 96 1.67 5.56 -8.36
CA CYS A 96 1.99 5.47 -6.93
C CYS A 96 3.38 4.82 -6.67
N HIS A 97 4.25 4.81 -7.69
CA HIS A 97 5.60 4.29 -7.58
C HIS A 97 6.40 5.04 -6.51
N VAL A 98 7.02 4.28 -5.62
CA VAL A 98 7.87 4.77 -4.54
C VAL A 98 9.15 3.96 -4.46
N VAL A 99 10.21 4.60 -4.01
CA VAL A 99 11.52 3.97 -3.78
C VAL A 99 11.81 4.00 -2.28
N LEU A 100 12.06 2.83 -1.72
CA LEU A 100 12.37 2.65 -0.32
C LEU A 100 13.89 2.55 -0.10
N LYS A 101 14.33 2.75 1.15
CA LYS A 101 15.65 2.33 1.56
C LYS A 101 15.70 0.81 1.66
N GLN A 102 16.86 0.19 1.42
CA GLN A 102 17.02 -1.26 1.48
C GLN A 102 16.55 -1.85 2.82
N GLU A 103 16.89 -1.18 3.92
CA GLU A 103 16.53 -1.61 5.27
C GLU A 103 15.01 -1.64 5.50
N ASP A 104 14.30 -0.68 4.90
CA ASP A 104 12.85 -0.55 5.01
C ASP A 104 12.14 -1.51 4.05
N PHE A 105 12.73 -1.74 2.87
CA PHE A 105 12.24 -2.72 1.91
C PHE A 105 12.28 -4.14 2.49
N ASP A 106 13.36 -4.50 3.18
CA ASP A 106 13.53 -5.81 3.81
C ASP A 106 12.56 -6.05 5.00
N ARG A 107 11.99 -4.98 5.55
CA ARG A 107 10.97 -5.06 6.63
C ARG A 107 9.55 -5.21 6.10
N LEU A 108 9.33 -5.06 4.80
CA LEU A 108 7.98 -5.18 4.25
C LEU A 108 7.41 -6.58 4.51
N PRO A 109 6.16 -6.68 4.99
CA PRO A 109 5.55 -7.97 5.32
C PRO A 109 5.22 -8.81 4.09
N GLU A 110 5.04 -8.15 2.95
CA GLU A 110 4.60 -8.77 1.71
C GLU A 110 5.54 -8.43 0.56
N GLU A 111 5.87 -9.43 -0.25
CA GLU A 111 6.60 -9.26 -1.51
C GLU A 111 5.65 -8.72 -2.59
N ALA A 112 6.22 -8.07 -3.61
CA ALA A 112 5.46 -7.61 -4.76
C ALA A 112 4.81 -8.78 -5.49
N CYS A 113 3.51 -8.71 -5.75
CA CYS A 113 2.81 -9.69 -6.57
C CYS A 113 3.20 -9.53 -8.06
N ASP A 114 2.84 -10.52 -8.89
CA ASP A 114 3.21 -10.49 -10.31
C ASP A 114 2.57 -9.29 -11.02
N GLU A 115 1.32 -8.96 -10.71
CA GLU A 115 0.62 -7.80 -11.26
C GLU A 115 1.28 -6.47 -10.85
N GLU A 116 1.81 -6.38 -9.61
CA GLU A 116 2.56 -5.21 -9.17
C GLU A 116 3.86 -5.08 -9.95
N ARG A 117 4.57 -6.17 -10.19
CA ARG A 117 5.82 -6.18 -10.97
C ARG A 117 5.60 -5.75 -12.40
N ASP A 118 4.53 -6.24 -13.05
CA ASP A 118 4.16 -5.84 -14.41
C ASP A 118 3.92 -4.32 -14.51
N MET A 119 3.29 -3.73 -13.48
CA MET A 119 3.08 -2.28 -13.44
C MET A 119 4.35 -1.51 -13.10
N LEU A 120 5.23 -2.06 -12.26
CA LEU A 120 6.53 -1.45 -11.94
C LEU A 120 7.45 -1.40 -13.14
N ASP A 121 7.42 -2.42 -14.02
CA ASP A 121 8.22 -2.43 -15.25
C ASP A 121 7.89 -1.27 -16.20
N LEU A 122 6.71 -0.68 -16.05
CA LEU A 122 6.29 0.51 -16.80
C LEU A 122 6.66 1.81 -16.09
N ALA A 123 7.18 1.75 -14.86
CA ALA A 123 7.51 2.91 -14.08
C ALA A 123 8.86 3.51 -14.51
N TYR A 124 8.95 4.84 -14.46
CA TYR A 124 10.22 5.52 -14.68
C TYR A 124 11.08 5.51 -13.41
N GLY A 125 12.41 5.31 -13.59
CA GLY A 125 13.33 5.33 -12.46
C GLY A 125 13.23 4.12 -11.54
N LEU A 126 12.90 2.94 -12.11
CA LEU A 126 12.82 1.67 -11.38
C LEU A 126 14.16 1.34 -10.69
N THR A 127 14.07 0.89 -9.44
CA THR A 127 15.19 0.42 -8.63
C THR A 127 14.83 -0.93 -8.00
N ASP A 128 15.83 -1.64 -7.45
CA ASP A 128 15.61 -2.92 -6.76
C ASP A 128 14.70 -2.80 -5.52
N THR A 129 14.55 -1.59 -4.98
CA THR A 129 13.72 -1.28 -3.82
C THR A 129 12.43 -0.53 -4.18
N SER A 130 12.07 -0.56 -5.46
CA SER A 130 10.82 0.05 -5.94
C SER A 130 9.60 -0.78 -5.58
N ARG A 131 8.54 -0.10 -5.16
CA ARG A 131 7.23 -0.70 -4.87
C ARG A 131 6.11 0.25 -5.28
N LEU A 132 4.90 -0.28 -5.39
CA LEU A 132 3.70 0.53 -5.55
C LEU A 132 3.10 0.88 -4.18
N GLY A 133 2.97 2.17 -3.88
CA GLY A 133 2.47 2.64 -2.58
C GLY A 133 1.05 2.18 -2.24
N CYS A 134 0.23 1.89 -3.24
CA CYS A 134 -1.11 1.33 -3.01
C CYS A 134 -1.12 -0.13 -2.52
N GLN A 135 0.01 -0.83 -2.61
CA GLN A 135 0.16 -2.22 -2.17
C GLN A 135 0.92 -2.36 -0.84
N ILE A 136 1.50 -1.28 -0.34
CA ILE A 136 2.23 -1.30 0.93
C ILE A 136 1.28 -0.96 2.07
N THR A 137 0.96 -1.95 2.89
CA THR A 137 0.18 -1.77 4.12
C THR A 137 1.09 -1.46 5.28
N LEU A 138 0.79 -0.41 6.02
CA LEU A 138 1.59 0.07 7.14
C LEU A 138 1.46 -0.81 8.37
N THR A 139 2.60 -1.15 8.95
CA THR A 139 2.71 -1.87 10.22
C THR A 139 3.39 -1.00 11.28
N LYS A 140 3.32 -1.42 12.54
CA LYS A 140 3.96 -0.70 13.65
C LYS A 140 5.48 -0.59 13.52
N ASP A 141 6.09 -1.58 12.86
CA ASP A 141 7.54 -1.66 12.70
C ASP A 141 8.07 -0.67 11.65
N MET A 142 7.16 0.02 10.95
CA MET A 142 7.47 1.02 9.93
C MET A 142 7.48 2.47 10.45
N ASP A 143 7.55 2.65 11.77
CA ASP A 143 7.66 4.00 12.34
C ASP A 143 8.98 4.66 11.93
N GLY A 144 8.89 5.89 11.39
CA GLY A 144 10.01 6.63 10.84
C GLY A 144 10.40 6.29 9.40
N LEU A 145 9.53 5.58 8.66
CA LEU A 145 9.74 5.22 7.26
C LEU A 145 10.00 6.45 6.37
N GLU A 146 11.07 6.41 5.60
CA GLU A 146 11.42 7.44 4.61
C GLU A 146 11.23 6.90 3.20
N ILE A 147 10.36 7.54 2.44
CA ILE A 147 9.90 7.11 1.13
C ILE A 147 10.27 8.17 0.10
N LYS A 148 10.96 7.79 -0.95
CA LYS A 148 11.28 8.68 -2.06
C LYS A 148 10.25 8.53 -3.17
N ILE A 149 9.76 9.65 -3.68
CA ILE A 149 8.89 9.71 -4.85
C ILE A 149 9.72 10.22 -6.03
N PRO A 150 9.92 9.42 -7.08
CA PRO A 150 10.69 9.83 -8.26
C PRO A 150 9.97 10.93 -9.08
N GLU A 151 10.74 11.62 -9.92
CA GLU A 151 10.32 12.83 -10.63
C GLU A 151 9.17 12.63 -11.62
N THR A 152 8.99 11.46 -12.17
CA THR A 152 8.02 11.31 -13.24
C THR A 152 6.85 10.45 -12.88
N ILE A 153 5.76 11.13 -12.77
CA ILE A 153 4.43 10.59 -12.94
C ILE A 153 4.02 10.91 -14.38
N ASN A 154 4.59 10.23 -15.36
CA ASN A 154 4.10 10.34 -16.72
C ASN A 154 2.82 9.50 -16.81
N ASP A 155 1.70 10.20 -16.86
CA ASP A 155 0.45 9.59 -17.25
C ASP A 155 0.58 9.20 -18.75
N ALA A 156 0.66 7.90 -19.02
CA ALA A 156 0.75 7.37 -20.38
C ALA A 156 -0.52 7.63 -21.22
N ARG A 157 -1.41 8.53 -20.76
CA ARG A 157 -2.67 8.91 -21.39
C ARG A 157 -2.66 10.29 -22.06
N SER A 158 -1.50 10.98 -22.11
CA SER A 158 -1.39 12.26 -22.83
C SER A 158 -0.81 12.10 -24.23
#